data_784039e98b8f704405170f2c0c858060
#
_entry.id   784039e98b8f704405170f2c0c858060
#
_cell.length_a   1.000
_cell.length_b   1.000
_cell.length_c   1.000
_cell.angle_alpha   90.00
_cell.angle_beta   90.00
_cell.angle_gamma   90.00
#
_symmetry.space_group_name_H-M   'P 1'
#
loop_
_entity.id
_entity.type
_entity.pdbx_description
1 polymer ?
#
loop_
_entity_poly.entity_id
_entity_poly.type
_entity_poly.pdbx_seq_one_letter_code
_entity_poly.pdbx_strand_id
1 'polypeptide(L)'
;MLAAADLVVVTPTQDRSWCHTVGYSSPLVVGAVIAGSVADRPVDPEVLRAHLDDCLQVRQSAAEVAANLAGVEHLVVVGGGYDRISADEFVLKVEEGLHLPSAARDLETFLHGHLPACDERTGLVIFATEHRGRPRRTDRGRLLLRAARRVGMPCAAIMVPAVESVWGRELTNAGRIMLPHAARLLPTTSALCASAMALQLLTLELVHARGTYPDLIRREQEAWRDAAAITEGDNVW
;
A
#
# COMPACT_ATOMS: atom_id res chain seq x y z
N MET A 1 17.43 -11.86 -19.08
CA MET A 1 17.15 -10.42 -18.80
C MET A 1 18.43 -9.61 -18.61
N LEU A 2 19.37 -10.02 -17.74
CA LEU A 2 20.62 -9.28 -17.51
C LEU A 2 21.49 -9.06 -18.77
N ALA A 3 21.53 -10.01 -19.68
CA ALA A 3 22.32 -9.95 -20.91
C ALA A 3 21.80 -8.89 -21.95
N ALA A 4 20.63 -8.31 -21.74
CA ALA A 4 20.03 -7.31 -22.62
C ALA A 4 20.06 -5.88 -22.02
N ALA A 5 20.69 -5.70 -20.85
CA ALA A 5 20.77 -4.41 -20.17
C ALA A 5 22.14 -3.79 -20.32
N ASP A 6 22.20 -2.51 -20.66
CA ASP A 6 23.45 -1.74 -20.73
C ASP A 6 23.99 -1.39 -19.35
N LEU A 7 23.11 -1.28 -18.35
CA LEU A 7 23.45 -1.03 -16.96
C LEU A 7 22.60 -1.90 -16.03
N VAL A 8 23.23 -2.52 -15.06
CA VAL A 8 22.56 -3.37 -14.07
C VAL A 8 22.85 -2.86 -12.67
N VAL A 9 21.80 -2.64 -11.89
CA VAL A 9 21.90 -2.34 -10.46
C VAL A 9 21.40 -3.56 -9.69
N VAL A 10 22.28 -4.17 -8.90
CA VAL A 10 21.94 -5.34 -8.08
C VAL A 10 21.75 -4.90 -6.64
N THR A 11 20.61 -5.26 -6.04
CA THR A 11 20.38 -5.06 -4.61
C THR A 11 21.00 -6.20 -3.82
N PRO A 12 21.67 -5.93 -2.68
CA PRO A 12 22.43 -6.97 -1.96
C PRO A 12 21.55 -7.94 -1.18
N THR A 13 20.27 -7.62 -0.98
CA THR A 13 19.34 -8.42 -0.19
C THR A 13 18.35 -9.13 -1.10
N GLN A 14 18.29 -10.46 -0.99
CA GLN A 14 17.28 -11.28 -1.64
C GLN A 14 16.10 -11.44 -0.69
N ASP A 15 14.90 -11.09 -1.15
CA ASP A 15 13.66 -11.42 -0.46
C ASP A 15 13.36 -12.92 -0.60
N ARG A 16 13.19 -13.62 0.52
CA ARG A 16 12.92 -15.05 0.55
C ARG A 16 11.48 -15.38 0.93
N SER A 17 10.68 -14.37 1.24
CA SER A 17 9.26 -14.55 1.54
C SER A 17 8.45 -14.66 0.25
N TRP A 18 7.32 -15.32 0.28
CA TRP A 18 6.36 -15.32 -0.82
C TRP A 18 5.60 -13.99 -0.88
N CYS A 19 5.22 -13.44 0.26
CA CYS A 19 4.62 -12.12 0.37
C CYS A 19 5.74 -11.05 0.43
N HIS A 20 6.35 -10.78 -0.72
CA HIS A 20 7.54 -9.93 -0.84
C HIS A 20 7.39 -8.56 -0.17
N THR A 21 8.38 -8.19 0.66
CA THR A 21 8.50 -6.87 1.30
C THR A 21 9.71 -6.11 0.78
N VAL A 22 10.90 -6.68 0.96
CA VAL A 22 12.17 -6.14 0.45
C VAL A 22 12.20 -6.17 -1.07
N GLY A 23 11.59 -7.18 -1.70
CA GLY A 23 11.43 -7.30 -3.14
C GLY A 23 10.66 -6.13 -3.77
N TYR A 24 9.73 -5.53 -3.04
CA TYR A 24 9.03 -4.32 -3.45
C TYR A 24 9.78 -3.03 -3.08
N SER A 25 10.31 -2.95 -1.85
CA SER A 25 10.94 -1.72 -1.34
C SER A 25 12.27 -1.41 -2.04
N SER A 26 13.06 -2.45 -2.38
CA SER A 26 14.38 -2.26 -3.01
C SER A 26 14.30 -1.57 -4.38
N PRO A 27 13.43 -1.95 -5.33
CA PRO A 27 13.24 -1.22 -6.58
C PRO A 27 12.81 0.24 -6.39
N LEU A 28 11.99 0.54 -5.37
CA LEU A 28 11.60 1.91 -5.05
C LEU A 28 12.81 2.75 -4.63
N VAL A 29 13.68 2.21 -3.77
CA VAL A 29 14.91 2.88 -3.34
C VAL A 29 15.86 3.09 -4.51
N VAL A 30 16.09 2.07 -5.34
CA VAL A 30 16.93 2.17 -6.54
C VAL A 30 16.36 3.21 -7.51
N GLY A 31 15.06 3.17 -7.77
CA GLY A 31 14.38 4.15 -8.62
C GLY A 31 14.50 5.58 -8.08
N ALA A 32 14.41 5.77 -6.77
CA ALA A 32 14.60 7.06 -6.12
C ALA A 32 16.03 7.59 -6.30
N VAL A 33 17.04 6.73 -6.14
CA VAL A 33 18.46 7.09 -6.34
C VAL A 33 18.72 7.48 -7.80
N ILE A 34 18.23 6.70 -8.76
CA ILE A 34 18.36 7.00 -10.19
C ILE A 34 17.67 8.33 -10.51
N ALA A 35 16.41 8.51 -10.09
CA ALA A 35 15.65 9.73 -10.33
C ALA A 35 16.32 10.96 -9.69
N GLY A 36 16.85 10.81 -8.48
CA GLY A 36 17.61 11.87 -7.81
C GLY A 36 18.87 12.27 -8.56
N SER A 37 19.61 11.28 -9.07
CA SER A 37 20.83 11.52 -9.88
C SER A 37 20.49 12.22 -11.20
N VAL A 38 19.44 11.79 -11.90
CA VAL A 38 18.99 12.45 -13.16
C VAL A 38 18.49 13.86 -12.92
N ALA A 39 17.88 14.13 -11.78
CA ALA A 39 17.37 15.46 -11.41
C ALA A 39 18.45 16.39 -10.80
N ASP A 40 19.71 15.98 -10.76
CA ASP A 40 20.80 16.67 -10.05
C ASP A 40 20.46 16.97 -8.57
N ARG A 41 19.75 16.05 -7.96
CA ARG A 41 19.33 16.06 -6.54
C ARG A 41 19.55 14.67 -5.93
N PRO A 42 20.82 14.28 -5.72
CA PRO A 42 21.15 12.93 -5.24
C PRO A 42 20.48 12.66 -3.90
N VAL A 43 20.03 11.43 -3.74
CA VAL A 43 19.43 10.97 -2.49
C VAL A 43 20.54 10.78 -1.45
N ASP A 44 20.43 11.47 -0.33
CA ASP A 44 21.30 11.26 0.83
C ASP A 44 20.88 9.97 1.54
N PRO A 45 21.75 8.94 1.62
CA PRO A 45 21.40 7.65 2.22
C PRO A 45 20.99 7.77 3.69
N GLU A 46 21.61 8.66 4.46
CA GLU A 46 21.28 8.84 5.88
C GLU A 46 19.90 9.47 6.07
N VAL A 47 19.53 10.42 5.18
CA VAL A 47 18.20 11.02 5.20
C VAL A 47 17.14 9.97 4.82
N LEU A 48 17.43 9.13 3.82
CA LEU A 48 16.50 8.07 3.42
C LEU A 48 16.36 7.03 4.54
N ARG A 49 17.47 6.60 5.15
CA ARG A 49 17.46 5.67 6.28
C ARG A 49 16.63 6.21 7.44
N ALA A 50 16.90 7.45 7.87
CA ALA A 50 16.14 8.07 8.95
C ALA A 50 14.64 8.17 8.62
N HIS A 51 14.30 8.48 7.37
CA HIS A 51 12.90 8.52 6.92
C HIS A 51 12.21 7.14 7.00
N LEU A 52 12.91 6.07 6.60
CA LEU A 52 12.38 4.70 6.73
C LEU A 52 12.21 4.29 8.20
N ASP A 53 13.17 4.65 9.06
CA ASP A 53 13.08 4.40 10.51
C ASP A 53 11.87 5.15 11.13
N ASP A 54 11.63 6.39 10.73
CA ASP A 54 10.45 7.15 11.13
C ASP A 54 9.13 6.49 10.66
N CYS A 55 9.14 5.92 9.45
CA CYS A 55 7.98 5.21 8.93
C CYS A 55 7.61 3.95 9.73
N LEU A 56 8.57 3.31 10.41
CA LEU A 56 8.28 2.16 11.27
C LEU A 56 7.47 2.54 12.52
N GLN A 57 7.47 3.81 12.92
CA GLN A 57 6.72 4.30 14.09
C GLN A 57 5.19 4.28 13.88
N VAL A 58 4.71 4.08 12.63
CA VAL A 58 3.27 4.02 12.35
C VAL A 58 2.64 2.65 12.71
N ARG A 59 3.43 1.70 13.25
CA ARG A 59 2.97 0.33 13.54
C ARG A 59 1.75 0.29 14.45
N GLN A 60 1.72 1.11 15.49
CA GLN A 60 0.57 1.12 16.42
C GLN A 60 -0.72 1.54 15.70
N SER A 61 -0.67 2.60 14.89
CA SER A 61 -1.85 3.02 14.12
C SER A 61 -2.23 2.00 13.04
N ALA A 62 -1.26 1.28 12.47
CA ALA A 62 -1.53 0.16 11.57
C ALA A 62 -2.27 -0.98 12.30
N ALA A 63 -1.88 -1.32 13.53
CA ALA A 63 -2.56 -2.33 14.35
C ALA A 63 -4.00 -1.92 14.69
N GLU A 64 -4.23 -0.65 15.03
CA GLU A 64 -5.58 -0.13 15.28
C GLU A 64 -6.48 -0.21 14.04
N VAL A 65 -5.96 0.19 12.86
CA VAL A 65 -6.66 0.07 11.59
C VAL A 65 -6.95 -1.39 11.26
N ALA A 66 -5.96 -2.27 11.44
CA ALA A 66 -6.10 -3.70 11.19
C ALA A 66 -7.19 -4.34 12.05
N ALA A 67 -7.24 -4.03 13.35
CA ALA A 67 -8.28 -4.52 14.26
C ALA A 67 -9.69 -4.11 13.79
N ASN A 68 -9.85 -2.87 13.31
CA ASN A 68 -11.13 -2.34 12.83
C ASN A 68 -11.54 -2.88 11.45
N LEU A 69 -10.60 -3.39 10.65
CA LEU A 69 -10.83 -4.00 9.34
C LEU A 69 -10.79 -5.53 9.35
N ALA A 70 -10.47 -6.16 10.48
CA ALA A 70 -10.27 -7.61 10.54
C ALA A 70 -11.52 -8.42 10.13
N GLY A 71 -12.73 -7.90 10.32
CA GLY A 71 -13.98 -8.56 10.02
C GLY A 71 -14.54 -8.39 8.61
N VAL A 72 -13.89 -7.59 7.75
CA VAL A 72 -14.41 -7.35 6.39
C VAL A 72 -14.28 -8.60 5.51
N GLU A 73 -15.21 -8.79 4.59
CA GLU A 73 -15.21 -9.88 3.62
C GLU A 73 -14.53 -9.51 2.30
N HIS A 74 -14.46 -8.21 2.00
CA HIS A 74 -13.80 -7.64 0.83
C HIS A 74 -13.04 -6.38 1.22
N LEU A 75 -11.97 -6.07 0.49
CA LEU A 75 -11.24 -4.83 0.67
C LEU A 75 -11.14 -4.06 -0.65
N VAL A 76 -11.57 -2.81 -0.63
CA VAL A 76 -11.33 -1.87 -1.72
C VAL A 76 -10.27 -0.88 -1.30
N VAL A 77 -9.23 -0.75 -2.13
CA VAL A 77 -8.13 0.19 -1.89
C VAL A 77 -8.16 1.26 -2.99
N VAL A 78 -8.17 2.51 -2.59
CA VAL A 78 -8.30 3.63 -3.52
C VAL A 78 -7.08 4.53 -3.47
N GLY A 79 -6.56 4.87 -4.64
CA GLY A 79 -5.49 5.84 -4.81
C GLY A 79 -5.64 6.63 -6.10
N GLY A 80 -5.11 7.85 -6.14
CA GLY A 80 -5.07 8.68 -7.35
C GLY A 80 -3.64 9.10 -7.68
N GLY A 81 -3.25 9.12 -8.96
CA GLY A 81 -1.88 9.38 -9.34
C GLY A 81 -0.94 8.26 -8.90
N TYR A 82 0.21 8.57 -8.28
CA TYR A 82 1.10 7.52 -7.81
C TYR A 82 0.60 6.82 -6.53
N ASP A 83 -0.36 7.38 -5.80
CA ASP A 83 -1.04 6.65 -4.72
C ASP A 83 -1.74 5.38 -5.25
N ARG A 84 -2.06 5.32 -6.55
CA ARG A 84 -2.58 4.12 -7.19
C ARG A 84 -1.57 2.97 -7.19
N ILE A 85 -0.27 3.25 -7.35
CA ILE A 85 0.80 2.24 -7.29
C ILE A 85 0.82 1.59 -5.91
N SER A 86 0.73 2.40 -4.85
CA SER A 86 0.66 1.90 -3.48
C SER A 86 -0.63 1.11 -3.22
N ALA A 87 -1.75 1.50 -3.84
CA ALA A 87 -3.01 0.78 -3.73
C ALA A 87 -2.95 -0.59 -4.42
N ASP A 88 -2.35 -0.68 -5.61
CA ASP A 88 -2.16 -1.94 -6.33
C ASP A 88 -1.27 -2.91 -5.54
N GLU A 89 -0.14 -2.42 -5.00
CA GLU A 89 0.74 -3.22 -4.17
C GLU A 89 0.05 -3.67 -2.87
N PHE A 90 -0.69 -2.80 -2.21
CA PHE A 90 -1.38 -3.17 -0.99
C PHE A 90 -2.43 -4.27 -1.23
N VAL A 91 -3.17 -4.19 -2.33
CA VAL A 91 -4.10 -5.26 -2.74
C VAL A 91 -3.37 -6.57 -2.94
N LEU A 92 -2.24 -6.57 -3.67
CA LEU A 92 -1.43 -7.76 -3.84
C LEU A 92 -1.02 -8.37 -2.49
N LYS A 93 -0.49 -7.57 -1.58
CA LYS A 93 -0.07 -8.03 -0.24
C LYS A 93 -1.24 -8.58 0.59
N VAL A 94 -2.42 -7.98 0.48
CA VAL A 94 -3.64 -8.46 1.16
C VAL A 94 -4.11 -9.79 0.58
N GLU A 95 -4.10 -9.94 -0.74
CA GLU A 95 -4.50 -11.19 -1.40
C GLU A 95 -3.50 -12.33 -1.11
N GLU A 96 -2.19 -12.05 -1.16
CA GLU A 96 -1.14 -13.02 -0.81
C GLU A 96 -1.17 -13.40 0.67
N GLY A 97 -1.21 -12.41 1.57
CA GLY A 97 -1.02 -12.63 3.00
C GLY A 97 -2.27 -13.00 3.78
N LEU A 98 -3.44 -12.50 3.34
CA LEU A 98 -4.70 -12.71 4.04
C LEU A 98 -5.68 -13.59 3.27
N HIS A 99 -5.44 -13.84 1.99
CA HIS A 99 -6.37 -14.52 1.09
C HIS A 99 -7.76 -13.83 1.04
N LEU A 100 -7.75 -12.51 1.21
CA LEU A 100 -8.95 -11.68 1.25
C LEU A 100 -9.19 -11.10 -0.15
N PRO A 101 -10.33 -11.36 -0.79
CA PRO A 101 -10.67 -10.74 -2.07
C PRO A 101 -10.57 -9.23 -1.98
N SER A 102 -9.76 -8.63 -2.85
CA SER A 102 -9.45 -7.21 -2.77
C SER A 102 -9.42 -6.58 -4.17
N ALA A 103 -9.57 -5.26 -4.23
CA ALA A 103 -9.52 -4.55 -5.50
C ALA A 103 -8.93 -3.15 -5.34
N ALA A 104 -7.88 -2.85 -6.09
CA ALA A 104 -7.39 -1.48 -6.22
C ALA A 104 -8.24 -0.71 -7.24
N ARG A 105 -8.54 0.56 -6.94
CA ARG A 105 -9.33 1.44 -7.81
C ARG A 105 -8.70 2.83 -7.87
N ASP A 106 -8.80 3.47 -9.02
CA ASP A 106 -8.56 4.90 -9.12
C ASP A 106 -9.71 5.67 -8.46
N LEU A 107 -9.36 6.80 -7.86
CA LEU A 107 -10.30 7.63 -7.10
C LEU A 107 -11.51 8.09 -7.94
N GLU A 108 -11.28 8.52 -9.17
CA GLU A 108 -12.38 8.99 -10.02
C GLU A 108 -13.22 7.83 -10.56
N THR A 109 -12.59 6.72 -10.99
CA THR A 109 -13.34 5.56 -11.47
C THR A 109 -14.20 4.94 -10.37
N PHE A 110 -13.71 4.91 -9.12
CA PHE A 110 -14.52 4.44 -7.99
C PHE A 110 -15.78 5.28 -7.80
N LEU A 111 -15.65 6.60 -7.82
CA LEU A 111 -16.79 7.54 -7.68
C LEU A 111 -17.81 7.42 -8.81
N HIS A 112 -17.36 6.99 -10.01
CA HIS A 112 -18.22 6.92 -11.18
C HIS A 112 -18.93 5.58 -11.39
N GLY A 113 -18.64 4.51 -10.63
CA GLY A 113 -19.32 3.26 -10.92
C GLY A 113 -19.09 2.08 -9.99
N HIS A 114 -18.13 2.14 -9.08
CA HIS A 114 -17.79 0.97 -8.26
C HIS A 114 -18.50 0.91 -6.90
N LEU A 115 -18.99 2.03 -6.39
CA LEU A 115 -19.66 2.12 -5.09
C LEU A 115 -20.89 1.19 -4.96
N PRO A 116 -21.73 0.98 -6.01
CA PRO A 116 -22.87 0.04 -5.89
C PRO A 116 -22.52 -1.41 -5.58
N ALA A 117 -21.27 -1.82 -5.79
CA ALA A 117 -20.80 -3.17 -5.47
C ALA A 117 -20.31 -3.30 -4.01
N CYS A 118 -20.45 -2.27 -3.18
CA CYS A 118 -19.94 -2.20 -1.82
C CYS A 118 -21.08 -2.13 -0.80
N ASP A 119 -20.83 -2.71 0.38
CA ASP A 119 -21.72 -2.71 1.53
C ASP A 119 -20.93 -2.61 2.84
N GLU A 120 -21.58 -2.81 3.98
CA GLU A 120 -20.96 -2.77 5.31
C GLU A 120 -19.89 -3.85 5.53
N ARG A 121 -19.82 -4.90 4.70
CA ARG A 121 -18.81 -5.97 4.74
C ARG A 121 -17.59 -5.62 3.89
N THR A 122 -17.65 -4.53 3.16
CA THR A 122 -16.56 -4.05 2.31
C THR A 122 -15.74 -2.99 3.04
N GLY A 123 -14.49 -3.29 3.38
CA GLY A 123 -13.54 -2.33 3.92
C GLY A 123 -13.04 -1.37 2.83
N LEU A 124 -12.82 -0.11 3.18
CA LEU A 124 -12.19 0.88 2.32
C LEU A 124 -10.88 1.37 2.94
N VAL A 125 -9.79 1.30 2.18
CA VAL A 125 -8.53 2.00 2.51
C VAL A 125 -8.23 3.01 1.41
N ILE A 126 -8.04 4.28 1.76
CA ILE A 126 -7.68 5.31 0.80
C ILE A 126 -6.27 5.82 1.05
N PHE A 127 -5.45 5.87 -0.01
CA PHE A 127 -4.15 6.55 0.00
C PHE A 127 -4.34 8.02 -0.38
N ALA A 128 -3.74 8.92 0.40
CA ALA A 128 -3.76 10.35 0.19
C ALA A 128 -2.38 10.96 0.50
N THR A 129 -1.38 10.54 -0.23
CA THR A 129 0.03 10.93 -0.06
C THR A 129 0.55 11.78 -1.21
N GLU A 130 -0.06 11.67 -2.40
CA GLU A 130 0.30 12.42 -3.60
C GLU A 130 0.25 13.93 -3.37
N HIS A 131 1.35 14.62 -3.65
CA HIS A 131 1.44 16.08 -3.49
C HIS A 131 0.90 16.86 -4.70
N ARG A 132 0.97 16.29 -5.91
CA ARG A 132 0.48 16.93 -7.14
C ARG A 132 -1.06 16.91 -7.17
N GLY A 133 -1.66 18.06 -7.43
CA GLY A 133 -3.12 18.18 -7.47
C GLY A 133 -3.81 17.81 -6.15
N ARG A 134 -3.10 17.86 -5.02
CA ARG A 134 -3.58 17.47 -3.69
C ARG A 134 -4.92 18.11 -3.31
N PRO A 135 -5.13 19.43 -3.43
CA PRO A 135 -6.41 20.02 -3.00
C PRO A 135 -7.60 19.34 -3.68
N ARG A 136 -7.57 19.19 -5.01
CA ARG A 136 -8.65 18.53 -5.76
C ARG A 136 -8.84 17.07 -5.34
N ARG A 137 -7.73 16.30 -5.21
CA ARG A 137 -7.81 14.89 -4.78
C ARG A 137 -8.32 14.76 -3.36
N THR A 138 -7.90 15.64 -2.47
CA THR A 138 -8.40 15.67 -1.08
C THR A 138 -9.91 15.91 -1.03
N ASP A 139 -10.43 16.86 -1.81
CA ASP A 139 -11.87 17.11 -1.91
C ASP A 139 -12.62 15.93 -2.50
N ARG A 140 -12.10 15.32 -3.56
CA ARG A 140 -12.70 14.11 -4.16
C ARG A 140 -12.67 12.93 -3.20
N GLY A 141 -11.55 12.70 -2.49
CA GLY A 141 -11.43 11.68 -1.45
C GLY A 141 -12.42 11.90 -0.30
N ARG A 142 -12.67 13.16 0.10
CA ARG A 142 -13.69 13.50 1.10
C ARG A 142 -15.09 13.10 0.64
N LEU A 143 -15.42 13.34 -0.63
CA LEU A 143 -16.72 12.93 -1.19
C LEU A 143 -16.85 11.41 -1.22
N LEU A 144 -15.79 10.69 -1.62
CA LEU A 144 -15.74 9.24 -1.62
C LEU A 144 -15.97 8.69 -0.21
N LEU A 145 -15.20 9.17 0.78
CA LEU A 145 -15.34 8.74 2.17
C LEU A 145 -16.75 9.00 2.72
N ARG A 146 -17.34 10.16 2.45
CA ARG A 146 -18.73 10.46 2.84
C ARG A 146 -19.72 9.47 2.23
N ALA A 147 -19.56 9.15 0.95
CA ALA A 147 -20.42 8.19 0.26
C ALA A 147 -20.24 6.78 0.82
N ALA A 148 -19.00 6.31 0.99
CA ALA A 148 -18.69 5.02 1.58
C ALA A 148 -19.23 4.87 3.01
N ARG A 149 -19.07 5.92 3.84
CA ARG A 149 -19.64 5.96 5.20
C ARG A 149 -21.17 5.89 5.18
N ARG A 150 -21.83 6.48 4.17
CA ARG A 150 -23.29 6.41 4.04
C ARG A 150 -23.81 5.01 3.70
N VAL A 151 -22.98 4.23 2.98
CA VAL A 151 -23.25 2.81 2.67
C VAL A 151 -22.94 1.88 3.87
N GLY A 152 -22.25 2.39 4.89
CA GLY A 152 -21.88 1.62 6.07
C GLY A 152 -20.47 1.02 6.06
N MET A 153 -19.69 1.29 5.01
CA MET A 153 -18.33 0.77 4.88
C MET A 153 -17.43 1.21 6.05
N PRO A 154 -16.66 0.31 6.68
CA PRO A 154 -15.53 0.70 7.52
C PRO A 154 -14.43 1.33 6.65
N CYS A 155 -14.04 2.57 6.96
CA CYS A 155 -13.12 3.36 6.15
C CYS A 155 -11.85 3.70 6.94
N ALA A 156 -10.69 3.45 6.34
CA ALA A 156 -9.38 3.85 6.86
C ALA A 156 -8.62 4.69 5.82
N ALA A 157 -7.61 5.42 6.27
CA ALA A 157 -6.76 6.22 5.40
C ALA A 157 -5.28 6.06 5.74
N ILE A 158 -4.46 5.97 4.69
CA ILE A 158 -3.00 6.15 4.75
C ILE A 158 -2.73 7.52 4.13
N MET A 159 -2.29 8.48 4.92
CA MET A 159 -2.34 9.87 4.51
C MET A 159 -1.20 10.71 5.11
N VAL A 160 -0.97 11.88 4.52
CA VAL A 160 -0.04 12.88 5.06
C VAL A 160 -0.77 13.91 5.92
N PRO A 161 -0.09 14.59 6.87
CA PRO A 161 -0.71 15.57 7.77
C PRO A 161 -1.49 16.69 7.03
N ALA A 162 -1.04 17.08 5.84
CA ALA A 162 -1.69 18.13 5.05
C ALA A 162 -3.15 17.81 4.64
N VAL A 163 -3.59 16.56 4.75
CA VAL A 163 -4.96 16.12 4.43
C VAL A 163 -5.85 16.09 5.68
N GLU A 164 -5.27 16.06 6.87
CA GLU A 164 -5.99 15.83 8.12
C GLU A 164 -7.09 16.86 8.40
N SER A 165 -6.82 18.13 8.10
CA SER A 165 -7.78 19.22 8.34
C SER A 165 -9.03 19.17 7.43
N VAL A 166 -8.93 18.46 6.31
CA VAL A 166 -10.02 18.35 5.32
C VAL A 166 -10.91 17.13 5.58
N TRP A 167 -10.32 16.05 6.11
CA TRP A 167 -11.05 14.81 6.40
C TRP A 167 -11.34 14.72 7.90
N GLY A 168 -12.58 14.96 8.31
CA GLY A 168 -13.00 14.74 9.69
C GLY A 168 -12.76 13.28 10.12
N ARG A 169 -12.51 13.06 11.41
CA ARG A 169 -12.20 11.70 11.94
C ARG A 169 -13.36 10.73 11.74
N GLU A 170 -14.60 11.23 11.68
CA GLU A 170 -15.80 10.45 11.42
C GLU A 170 -15.82 9.79 10.03
N LEU A 171 -15.07 10.34 9.07
CA LEU A 171 -14.95 9.80 7.71
C LEU A 171 -14.04 8.58 7.63
N THR A 172 -13.14 8.42 8.59
CA THR A 172 -12.19 7.31 8.66
C THR A 172 -12.36 6.53 9.97
N ASN A 173 -13.55 6.01 10.16
CA ASN A 173 -13.95 5.32 11.40
C ASN A 173 -13.17 4.03 11.68
N ALA A 174 -12.53 3.44 10.68
CA ALA A 174 -11.61 2.33 10.88
C ALA A 174 -10.17 2.78 11.23
N GLY A 175 -9.88 4.09 11.19
CA GLY A 175 -8.61 4.65 11.65
C GLY A 175 -7.78 5.33 10.57
N ARG A 176 -6.62 5.83 10.97
CA ARG A 176 -5.68 6.58 10.11
C ARG A 176 -4.24 6.18 10.39
N ILE A 177 -3.47 6.05 9.33
CA ILE A 177 -2.02 5.92 9.37
C ILE A 177 -1.44 7.22 8.82
N MET A 178 -0.85 8.03 9.71
CA MET A 178 -0.26 9.32 9.37
C MET A 178 1.20 9.12 8.98
N LEU A 179 1.53 9.41 7.72
CA LEU A 179 2.89 9.21 7.21
C LEU A 179 3.81 10.37 7.57
N PRO A 180 5.06 10.09 7.97
CA PRO A 180 6.08 11.10 8.13
C PRO A 180 6.45 11.71 6.76
N HIS A 181 6.99 12.91 6.79
CA HIS A 181 7.49 13.61 5.59
C HIS A 181 8.96 13.99 5.77
N ALA A 182 9.79 13.61 4.81
CA ALA A 182 11.20 14.00 4.77
C ALA A 182 11.40 15.16 3.78
N ALA A 183 11.51 16.38 4.29
CA ALA A 183 11.65 17.59 3.48
C ALA A 183 12.93 17.61 2.60
N ARG A 184 13.96 16.85 2.98
CA ARG A 184 15.22 16.73 2.22
C ARG A 184 15.15 15.70 1.08
N LEU A 185 14.10 14.88 1.01
CA LEU A 185 13.84 13.98 -0.11
C LEU A 185 12.94 14.64 -1.15
N LEU A 186 12.98 14.14 -2.38
CA LEU A 186 11.94 14.48 -3.36
C LEU A 186 10.56 14.07 -2.80
N PRO A 187 9.52 14.91 -2.95
CA PRO A 187 8.20 14.61 -2.38
C PRO A 187 7.64 13.25 -2.81
N THR A 188 7.85 12.84 -4.07
CA THR A 188 7.44 11.53 -4.57
C THR A 188 8.22 10.40 -3.89
N THR A 189 9.55 10.55 -3.72
CA THR A 189 10.39 9.57 -3.01
C THR A 189 9.92 9.40 -1.56
N SER A 190 9.77 10.53 -0.84
CA SER A 190 9.28 10.49 0.55
C SER A 190 7.92 9.80 0.65
N ALA A 191 6.96 10.14 -0.22
CA ALA A 191 5.61 9.57 -0.19
C ALA A 191 5.58 8.08 -0.54
N LEU A 192 6.26 7.65 -1.61
CA LEU A 192 6.27 6.24 -2.03
C LEU A 192 6.97 5.34 -1.01
N CYS A 193 8.12 5.76 -0.48
CA CYS A 193 8.81 4.99 0.55
C CYS A 193 7.99 4.88 1.84
N ALA A 194 7.37 5.98 2.29
CA ALA A 194 6.50 5.95 3.47
C ALA A 194 5.25 5.09 3.25
N SER A 195 4.63 5.18 2.07
CA SER A 195 3.47 4.34 1.70
C SER A 195 3.84 2.86 1.67
N ALA A 196 5.02 2.50 1.13
CA ALA A 196 5.51 1.13 1.11
C ALA A 196 5.65 0.56 2.53
N MET A 197 6.26 1.31 3.46
CA MET A 197 6.38 0.88 4.86
C MET A 197 5.02 0.73 5.53
N ALA A 198 4.13 1.71 5.34
CA ALA A 198 2.81 1.69 5.97
C ALA A 198 1.92 0.54 5.46
N LEU A 199 1.91 0.27 4.15
CA LEU A 199 1.10 -0.83 3.60
C LEU A 199 1.63 -2.20 4.05
N GLN A 200 2.96 -2.38 4.16
CA GLN A 200 3.56 -3.61 4.66
C GLN A 200 3.24 -3.82 6.14
N LEU A 201 3.36 -2.78 6.97
CA LEU A 201 2.98 -2.85 8.38
C LEU A 201 1.49 -3.12 8.55
N LEU A 202 0.61 -2.47 7.77
CA LEU A 202 -0.82 -2.72 7.83
C LEU A 202 -1.16 -4.15 7.40
N THR A 203 -0.50 -4.69 6.36
CA THR A 203 -0.66 -6.09 5.95
C THR A 203 -0.26 -7.03 7.09
N LEU A 204 0.89 -6.80 7.72
CA LEU A 204 1.37 -7.61 8.84
C LEU A 204 0.38 -7.61 10.00
N GLU A 205 -0.13 -6.44 10.39
CA GLU A 205 -1.09 -6.34 11.48
C GLU A 205 -2.46 -6.93 11.12
N LEU A 206 -2.89 -6.86 9.85
CA LEU A 206 -4.07 -7.57 9.37
C LEU A 206 -3.88 -9.09 9.41
N VAL A 207 -2.70 -9.60 9.03
CA VAL A 207 -2.33 -11.02 9.16
C VAL A 207 -2.45 -11.47 10.62
N HIS A 208 -1.92 -10.69 11.56
CA HIS A 208 -2.05 -10.98 13.00
C HIS A 208 -3.51 -10.96 13.45
N ALA A 209 -4.28 -9.93 13.07
CA ALA A 209 -5.67 -9.76 13.47
C ALA A 209 -6.60 -10.86 12.92
N ARG A 210 -6.28 -11.42 11.75
CA ARG A 210 -7.06 -12.50 11.12
C ARG A 210 -6.51 -13.89 11.41
N GLY A 211 -5.34 -14.00 12.01
CA GLY A 211 -4.69 -15.29 12.29
C GLY A 211 -4.30 -16.06 11.03
N THR A 212 -3.94 -15.37 9.95
CA THR A 212 -3.48 -15.99 8.70
C THR A 212 -1.97 -16.20 8.69
N TYR A 213 -1.46 -16.98 7.75
CA TYR A 213 -0.04 -17.22 7.56
C TYR A 213 0.37 -16.81 6.14
N PRO A 214 1.15 -15.74 5.97
CA PRO A 214 1.39 -15.15 4.66
C PRO A 214 2.42 -15.90 3.82
N ASP A 215 3.42 -16.58 4.43
CA ASP A 215 4.57 -17.09 3.71
C ASP A 215 4.28 -18.27 2.78
N LEU A 216 3.25 -19.04 3.05
CA LEU A 216 2.93 -20.21 2.23
C LEU A 216 1.99 -19.91 1.07
N ILE A 217 1.32 -18.74 1.06
CA ILE A 217 0.31 -18.34 0.06
C ILE A 217 -0.62 -19.51 -0.33
N ARG A 218 -1.12 -20.22 0.69
CA ARG A 218 -1.95 -21.44 0.60
C ARG A 218 -1.29 -22.68 -0.02
N ARG A 219 0.01 -22.69 -0.30
CA ARG A 219 0.67 -23.85 -0.93
C ARG A 219 0.75 -25.09 -0.03
N GLU A 220 0.41 -24.97 1.26
CA GLU A 220 0.16 -26.12 2.15
C GLU A 220 -1.12 -26.88 1.78
N GLN A 221 -2.06 -26.26 1.06
CA GLN A 221 -3.28 -26.86 0.56
C GLN A 221 -3.05 -27.44 -0.84
N GLU A 222 -3.46 -28.70 -1.05
CA GLU A 222 -3.18 -29.45 -2.29
C GLU A 222 -3.64 -28.71 -3.54
N ALA A 223 -4.89 -28.23 -3.58
CA ALA A 223 -5.45 -27.55 -4.73
C ALA A 223 -4.66 -26.29 -5.15
N TRP A 224 -4.16 -25.51 -4.17
CA TRP A 224 -3.35 -24.30 -4.47
C TRP A 224 -1.93 -24.65 -4.87
N ARG A 225 -1.34 -25.70 -4.28
CA ARG A 225 -0.04 -26.19 -4.69
C ARG A 225 -0.07 -26.68 -6.13
N ASP A 226 -1.11 -27.47 -6.50
CA ASP A 226 -1.26 -28.00 -7.85
C ASP A 226 -1.55 -26.88 -8.87
N ALA A 227 -2.37 -25.88 -8.50
CA ALA A 227 -2.60 -24.72 -9.34
C ALA A 227 -1.31 -23.90 -9.55
N ALA A 228 -0.49 -23.71 -8.51
CA ALA A 228 0.79 -23.03 -8.63
C ALA A 228 1.76 -23.80 -9.56
N ALA A 229 1.84 -25.12 -9.45
CA ALA A 229 2.65 -25.95 -10.32
C ALA A 229 2.26 -25.81 -11.81
N ILE A 230 0.97 -25.65 -12.12
CA ILE A 230 0.49 -25.42 -13.47
C ILE A 230 0.95 -24.06 -14.01
N THR A 231 0.90 -23.02 -13.17
CA THR A 231 1.23 -21.65 -13.59
C THR A 231 2.72 -21.38 -13.65
N GLU A 232 3.51 -22.06 -12.85
CA GLU A 232 4.98 -21.91 -12.81
C GLU A 232 5.69 -22.76 -13.86
N GLY A 233 5.02 -23.82 -14.38
CA GLY A 233 5.60 -24.74 -15.34
C GLY A 233 6.83 -25.46 -14.79
N ASP A 234 7.63 -26.09 -15.68
CA ASP A 234 8.92 -26.74 -15.32
C ASP A 234 10.04 -25.72 -15.01
N ASN A 235 9.77 -24.41 -15.08
CA ASN A 235 10.70 -23.33 -14.79
C ASN A 235 10.47 -22.79 -13.37
N VAL A 236 10.85 -23.56 -12.39
CA VAL A 236 10.98 -23.06 -11.00
C VAL A 236 12.23 -22.17 -10.96
N TRP A 237 12.03 -20.89 -10.59
CA TRP A 237 13.04 -19.83 -10.48
C TRP A 237 14.16 -20.16 -9.50
#